data_7d4cc0d4919dead2e9a3bc3827333e76
#
_entry.id   7d4cc0d4919dead2e9a3bc3827333e76
#
_cell.length_a   1.000
_cell.length_b   1.000
_cell.length_c   1.000
_cell.angle_alpha   90.00
_cell.angle_beta   90.00
_cell.angle_gamma   90.00
#
_symmetry.space_group_name_H-M   'P 1'
#
loop_
_entity.id
_entity.type
_entity.pdbx_description
1 polymer ?
#
loop_
_entity_poly.entity_id
_entity_poly.type
_entity_poly.pdbx_seq_one_letter_code
_entity_poly.pdbx_strand_id
1 'polypeptide(L)'
;MKQVDEIIYDAIRADEDLMTAIGGRVVSTCFEVSPEEADKTQLPYIIVTDDGFQNQIESKDEGWEGSEDRVSVGVEVAAVSPKEVKRLIQMVREAVVNYIDQMYDEGEDIPELDSLSSDGLAWDWMKPCYYKRLSYQCITKTE
;
A
#
# COMPACT_ATOMS: atom_id res chain seq x y z
N MET A 1 -17.34 -3.66 -0.91
CA MET A 1 -16.03 -3.14 -1.40
C MET A 1 -14.91 -3.69 -0.53
N LYS A 2 -13.80 -4.09 -1.15
CA LYS A 2 -12.61 -4.48 -0.41
C LYS A 2 -12.00 -3.27 0.28
N GLN A 3 -11.33 -3.49 1.40
CA GLN A 3 -10.59 -2.44 2.09
C GLN A 3 -9.40 -1.97 1.22
N VAL A 4 -9.00 -0.71 1.39
CA VAL A 4 -7.95 -0.11 0.56
C VAL A 4 -6.61 -0.83 0.73
N ASP A 5 -6.24 -1.20 1.96
CA ASP A 5 -5.00 -1.93 2.21
C ASP A 5 -4.99 -3.30 1.53
N GLU A 6 -6.13 -3.99 1.50
CA GLU A 6 -6.27 -5.25 0.78
C GLU A 6 -6.12 -5.06 -0.73
N ILE A 7 -6.71 -4.00 -1.29
CA ILE A 7 -6.59 -3.70 -2.72
C ILE A 7 -5.12 -3.46 -3.11
N ILE A 8 -4.40 -2.67 -2.32
CA ILE A 8 -2.99 -2.38 -2.59
C ILE A 8 -2.14 -3.65 -2.43
N TYR A 9 -2.41 -4.45 -1.41
CA TYR A 9 -1.74 -5.73 -1.24
C TYR A 9 -1.97 -6.66 -2.44
N ASP A 10 -3.23 -6.77 -2.88
CA ASP A 10 -3.57 -7.60 -4.05
C ASP A 10 -2.89 -7.08 -5.31
N ALA A 11 -2.78 -5.75 -5.48
CA ALA A 11 -2.10 -5.16 -6.62
C ALA A 11 -0.63 -5.57 -6.67
N ILE A 12 0.05 -5.56 -5.53
CA ILE A 12 1.45 -5.97 -5.44
C ILE A 12 1.59 -7.45 -5.77
N ARG A 13 0.73 -8.28 -5.22
CA ARG A 13 0.77 -9.72 -5.46
C ARG A 13 0.42 -10.12 -6.89
N ALA A 14 -0.36 -9.30 -7.59
CA ALA A 14 -0.74 -9.57 -8.96
C ALA A 14 0.38 -9.27 -9.97
N ASP A 15 1.39 -8.52 -9.57
CA ASP A 15 2.51 -8.16 -10.44
C ASP A 15 3.63 -9.21 -10.30
N GLU A 16 3.76 -10.06 -11.31
CA GLU A 16 4.72 -11.17 -11.28
C GLU A 16 6.17 -10.70 -11.21
N ASP A 17 6.52 -9.63 -11.93
CA ASP A 17 7.88 -9.10 -11.92
C ASP A 17 8.25 -8.56 -10.54
N LEU A 18 7.33 -7.84 -9.91
CA LEU A 18 7.53 -7.32 -8.56
C LEU A 18 7.65 -8.46 -7.54
N MET A 19 6.77 -9.44 -7.60
CA MET A 19 6.83 -10.61 -6.70
C MET A 19 8.13 -11.38 -6.86
N THR A 20 8.61 -11.53 -8.08
CA THR A 20 9.91 -12.16 -8.33
C THR A 20 11.06 -11.34 -7.73
N ALA A 21 11.01 -10.02 -7.92
CA ALA A 21 12.06 -9.12 -7.41
C ALA A 21 12.17 -9.13 -5.88
N ILE A 22 11.06 -9.29 -5.18
CA ILE A 22 11.04 -9.33 -3.70
C ILE A 22 11.04 -10.75 -3.14
N GLY A 23 11.10 -11.76 -3.99
CA GLY A 23 11.09 -13.17 -3.56
C GLY A 23 9.81 -13.54 -2.81
N GLY A 24 8.69 -12.93 -3.16
CA GLY A 24 7.41 -13.17 -2.51
C GLY A 24 7.26 -12.55 -1.11
N ARG A 25 8.22 -11.77 -0.66
CA ARG A 25 8.22 -11.22 0.70
C ARG A 25 7.39 -9.94 0.81
N VAL A 26 6.08 -10.11 0.85
CA VAL A 26 5.14 -9.02 1.09
C VAL A 26 4.18 -9.43 2.19
N VAL A 27 3.94 -8.54 3.15
CA VAL A 27 2.99 -8.74 4.24
C VAL A 27 2.05 -7.54 4.32
N SER A 28 0.88 -7.75 4.89
CA SER A 28 -0.11 -6.69 5.06
C SER A 28 -0.83 -6.84 6.40
N THR A 29 -1.18 -5.70 6.99
CA THR A 29 -1.97 -5.66 8.22
C THR A 29 -3.42 -6.08 8.01
N CYS A 30 -3.88 -6.24 6.76
CA CYS A 30 -5.22 -6.74 6.49
C CYS A 30 -5.35 -8.26 6.68
N PHE A 31 -4.22 -8.96 6.84
CA PHE A 31 -4.21 -10.41 7.07
C PHE A 31 -3.37 -10.74 8.31
N GLU A 32 -3.65 -11.91 8.88
CA GLU A 32 -2.80 -12.43 9.96
C GLU A 32 -1.43 -12.79 9.40
N VAL A 33 -0.37 -12.27 10.04
CA VAL A 33 1.01 -12.46 9.60
C VAL A 33 1.65 -13.60 10.39
N SER A 34 2.18 -14.62 9.71
CA SER A 34 2.91 -15.69 10.36
C SER A 34 4.29 -15.21 10.82
N PRO A 35 4.91 -15.87 11.83
CA PRO A 35 6.27 -15.53 12.24
C PRO A 35 7.30 -15.57 11.11
N GLU A 36 7.14 -16.48 10.16
CA GLU A 36 8.04 -16.59 8.99
C GLU A 36 7.87 -15.41 8.05
N GLU A 37 6.61 -14.98 7.79
CA GLU A 37 6.33 -13.83 6.95
C GLU A 37 6.80 -12.54 7.60
N ALA A 38 6.82 -12.50 8.93
CA ALA A 38 7.27 -11.33 9.67
C ALA A 38 8.80 -11.23 9.78
N ASP A 39 9.55 -12.18 9.23
CA ASP A 39 11.01 -12.17 9.28
C ASP A 39 11.58 -11.10 8.36
N LYS A 40 11.89 -9.94 8.94
CA LYS A 40 12.49 -8.81 8.25
C LYS A 40 13.99 -8.95 8.03
N THR A 41 14.59 -10.08 8.41
CA THR A 41 16.03 -10.29 8.18
C THR A 41 16.33 -10.58 6.71
N GLN A 42 15.33 -10.96 5.93
CA GLN A 42 15.49 -11.21 4.51
C GLN A 42 15.06 -10.02 3.69
N LEU A 43 15.94 -9.55 2.84
CA LEU A 43 15.72 -8.41 1.96
C LEU A 43 15.73 -8.84 0.50
N PRO A 44 15.01 -8.15 -0.38
CA PRO A 44 14.08 -7.04 -0.11
C PRO A 44 12.73 -7.52 0.44
N TYR A 45 11.97 -6.61 1.05
CA TYR A 45 10.61 -6.90 1.50
C TYR A 45 9.69 -5.68 1.33
N ILE A 46 8.38 -5.94 1.33
CA ILE A 46 7.35 -4.90 1.29
C ILE A 46 6.35 -5.14 2.40
N ILE A 47 5.98 -4.08 3.11
CA ILE A 47 4.94 -4.12 4.14
C ILE A 47 3.85 -3.14 3.79
N VAL A 48 2.61 -3.61 3.73
CA VAL A 48 1.42 -2.78 3.50
C VAL A 48 0.71 -2.61 4.84
N THR A 49 0.49 -1.36 5.26
CA THR A 49 -0.12 -1.05 6.55
C THR A 49 -1.36 -0.19 6.39
N ASP A 50 -2.37 -0.47 7.22
CA ASP A 50 -3.51 0.42 7.38
C ASP A 50 -3.08 1.57 8.30
N ASP A 51 -3.02 2.77 7.77
CA ASP A 51 -2.61 3.96 8.52
C ASP A 51 -3.81 4.76 9.03
N GLY A 52 -5.00 4.20 8.94
CA GLY A 52 -6.20 4.81 9.47
C GLY A 52 -7.00 5.60 8.46
N PHE A 53 -8.01 6.27 8.95
CA PHE A 53 -8.89 7.06 8.09
C PHE A 53 -9.32 8.34 8.80
N GLN A 54 -9.78 9.31 8.01
CA GLN A 54 -10.42 10.54 8.49
C GLN A 54 -11.76 10.67 7.80
N ASN A 55 -12.83 10.79 8.58
CA ASN A 55 -14.18 10.95 8.05
C ASN A 55 -14.53 12.41 7.89
N GLN A 56 -15.12 12.76 6.75
CA GLN A 56 -15.58 14.10 6.42
C GLN A 56 -17.07 14.23 6.74
N ILE A 57 -17.45 14.09 8.01
CA ILE A 57 -18.86 14.15 8.44
C ILE A 57 -19.53 15.44 8.02
N GLU A 58 -18.80 16.55 8.08
CA GLU A 58 -19.32 17.88 7.76
C GLU A 58 -19.68 18.05 6.28
N SER A 59 -19.29 17.12 5.42
CA SER A 59 -19.67 17.16 4.01
C SER A 59 -21.12 16.77 3.77
N LYS A 60 -21.84 16.31 4.81
CA LYS A 60 -23.25 15.88 4.75
C LYS A 60 -24.09 16.60 5.79
N ASP A 61 -25.26 17.06 5.36
CA ASP A 61 -26.23 17.74 6.24
C ASP A 61 -27.01 16.76 7.12
N GLU A 62 -27.11 15.49 6.75
CA GLU A 62 -27.98 14.49 7.39
C GLU A 62 -27.21 13.37 8.10
N GLY A 63 -26.11 13.71 8.77
CA GLY A 63 -25.31 12.75 9.53
C GLY A 63 -24.14 12.20 8.73
N TRP A 64 -23.59 11.07 9.21
CA TRP A 64 -22.34 10.54 8.66
C TRP A 64 -22.52 9.57 7.49
N GLU A 65 -23.73 9.03 7.31
CA GLU A 65 -24.03 8.09 6.23
C GLU A 65 -23.83 8.75 4.86
N GLY A 66 -23.04 8.12 3.99
CA GLY A 66 -22.70 8.69 2.69
C GLY A 66 -21.64 9.78 2.72
N SER A 67 -21.08 10.10 3.90
CA SER A 67 -19.94 11.00 4.01
C SER A 67 -18.68 10.36 3.44
N GLU A 68 -17.67 11.17 3.15
CA GLU A 68 -16.41 10.68 2.61
C GLU A 68 -15.45 10.28 3.71
N ASP A 69 -14.80 9.13 3.54
CA ASP A 69 -13.65 8.73 4.33
C ASP A 69 -12.38 8.94 3.50
N ARG A 70 -11.38 9.56 4.10
CA ARG A 70 -10.03 9.61 3.55
C ARG A 70 -9.22 8.53 4.24
N VAL A 71 -8.93 7.48 3.50
CA VAL A 71 -8.22 6.29 4.02
C VAL A 71 -6.76 6.40 3.63
N SER A 72 -5.88 6.19 4.60
CA SER A 72 -4.42 6.21 4.38
C SER A 72 -3.86 4.81 4.49
N VAL A 73 -3.05 4.42 3.51
CA VAL A 73 -2.37 3.13 3.47
C VAL A 73 -0.89 3.36 3.20
N GLY A 74 -0.04 2.79 4.03
CA GLY A 74 1.40 2.87 3.86
C GLY A 74 1.96 1.65 3.15
N VAL A 75 2.98 1.86 2.32
CA VAL A 75 3.73 0.78 1.69
C VAL A 75 5.21 1.03 1.97
N GLU A 76 5.78 0.23 2.85
CA GLU A 76 7.21 0.31 3.17
C GLU A 76 7.98 -0.68 2.31
N VAL A 77 9.00 -0.18 1.63
CA VAL A 77 9.89 -0.98 0.79
C VAL A 77 11.30 -0.92 1.36
N ALA A 78 11.88 -2.07 1.65
CA ALA A 78 13.24 -2.17 2.20
C ALA A 78 14.12 -3.05 1.32
N ALA A 79 15.37 -2.63 1.14
CA ALA A 79 16.35 -3.35 0.34
C ALA A 79 17.78 -3.02 0.79
N VAL A 80 18.75 -3.72 0.19
CA VAL A 80 20.16 -3.59 0.58
C VAL A 80 20.85 -2.35 0.04
N SER A 81 20.27 -1.68 -0.97
CA SER A 81 20.88 -0.50 -1.58
C SER A 81 19.83 0.56 -1.92
N PRO A 82 20.23 1.85 -1.95
CA PRO A 82 19.32 2.92 -2.36
C PRO A 82 18.75 2.72 -3.76
N LYS A 83 19.57 2.25 -4.68
CA LYS A 83 19.17 2.03 -6.07
C LYS A 83 18.08 0.97 -6.17
N GLU A 84 18.21 -0.10 -5.40
CA GLU A 84 17.21 -1.17 -5.37
C GLU A 84 15.88 -0.69 -4.76
N VAL A 85 15.95 0.10 -3.68
CA VAL A 85 14.74 0.70 -3.08
C VAL A 85 14.01 1.54 -4.12
N LYS A 86 14.72 2.41 -4.84
CA LYS A 86 14.11 3.28 -5.85
C LYS A 86 13.46 2.46 -6.97
N ARG A 87 14.13 1.40 -7.41
CA ARG A 87 13.60 0.52 -8.45
C ARG A 87 12.31 -0.17 -7.99
N LEU A 88 12.31 -0.71 -6.78
CA LEU A 88 11.15 -1.39 -6.24
C LEU A 88 9.99 -0.43 -5.98
N ILE A 89 10.25 0.78 -5.51
CA ILE A 89 9.23 1.82 -5.34
C ILE A 89 8.53 2.11 -6.68
N GLN A 90 9.29 2.24 -7.75
CA GLN A 90 8.71 2.48 -9.07
C GLN A 90 7.86 1.31 -9.53
N MET A 91 8.31 0.08 -9.28
CA MET A 91 7.54 -1.13 -9.59
C MET A 91 6.23 -1.19 -8.80
N VAL A 92 6.26 -0.82 -7.52
CA VAL A 92 5.03 -0.74 -6.68
C VAL A 92 4.06 0.27 -7.26
N ARG A 93 4.54 1.46 -7.60
CA ARG A 93 3.68 2.51 -8.15
C ARG A 93 2.98 2.06 -9.44
N GLU A 94 3.73 1.43 -10.32
CA GLU A 94 3.17 0.92 -11.58
C GLU A 94 2.17 -0.22 -11.33
N ALA A 95 2.50 -1.14 -10.43
CA ALA A 95 1.62 -2.26 -10.09
C ALA A 95 0.28 -1.79 -9.53
N VAL A 96 0.29 -0.81 -8.64
CA VAL A 96 -0.93 -0.28 -8.02
C VAL A 96 -1.80 0.41 -9.06
N VAL A 97 -1.21 1.29 -9.88
CA VAL A 97 -1.98 2.01 -10.91
C VAL A 97 -2.58 1.04 -11.93
N ASN A 98 -1.79 0.09 -12.41
CA ASN A 98 -2.26 -0.87 -13.41
C ASN A 98 -3.40 -1.75 -12.86
N TYR A 99 -3.29 -2.19 -11.62
CA TYR A 99 -4.31 -3.01 -10.99
C TYR A 99 -5.62 -2.24 -10.80
N ILE A 100 -5.54 -0.99 -10.33
CA ILE A 100 -6.72 -0.14 -10.12
C ILE A 100 -7.38 0.16 -11.47
N ASP A 101 -6.62 0.49 -12.50
CA ASP A 101 -7.15 0.74 -13.83
C ASP A 101 -7.86 -0.50 -14.38
N GLN A 102 -7.29 -1.68 -14.19
CA GLN A 102 -7.91 -2.93 -14.62
C GLN A 102 -9.23 -3.19 -13.89
N MET A 103 -9.25 -3.00 -12.56
CA MET A 103 -10.48 -3.16 -11.77
C MET A 103 -11.56 -2.18 -12.22
N TYR A 104 -11.17 -0.94 -12.49
CA TYR A 104 -12.10 0.08 -12.98
C TYR A 104 -12.70 -0.34 -14.34
N ASP A 105 -11.88 -0.81 -15.25
CA ASP A 105 -12.33 -1.28 -16.57
C ASP A 105 -13.27 -2.49 -16.47
N GLU A 106 -13.09 -3.32 -15.45
CA GLU A 106 -13.95 -4.48 -15.19
C GLU A 106 -15.26 -4.11 -14.45
N GLY A 107 -15.45 -2.83 -14.14
CA GLY A 107 -16.65 -2.36 -13.48
C GLY A 107 -16.68 -2.63 -11.97
N GLU A 108 -15.53 -2.94 -11.37
CA GLU A 108 -15.44 -3.15 -9.94
C GLU A 108 -15.62 -1.85 -9.16
N ASP A 109 -16.22 -1.96 -7.97
CA ASP A 109 -16.37 -0.84 -7.05
C ASP A 109 -15.07 -0.63 -6.28
N ILE A 110 -14.30 0.35 -6.70
CA ILE A 110 -12.98 0.65 -6.12
C ILE A 110 -12.97 2.07 -5.57
N PRO A 111 -12.13 2.31 -4.54
CA PRO A 111 -11.96 3.67 -4.02
C PRO A 111 -11.23 4.56 -5.02
N GLU A 112 -11.50 5.84 -4.95
CA GLU A 112 -10.79 6.84 -5.73
C GLU A 112 -9.42 7.09 -5.11
N LEU A 113 -8.36 6.93 -5.91
CA LEU A 113 -7.00 7.25 -5.49
C LEU A 113 -6.80 8.76 -5.53
N ASP A 114 -6.72 9.38 -4.35
CA ASP A 114 -6.68 10.83 -4.21
C ASP A 114 -5.25 11.38 -4.33
N SER A 115 -4.33 10.80 -3.57
CA SER A 115 -2.95 11.28 -3.58
C SER A 115 -1.97 10.18 -3.21
N LEU A 116 -0.72 10.40 -3.62
CA LEU A 116 0.41 9.57 -3.26
C LEU A 116 1.55 10.48 -2.81
N SER A 117 2.10 10.21 -1.66
CA SER A 117 3.28 10.89 -1.16
C SER A 117 4.32 9.86 -0.69
N SER A 118 5.54 10.30 -0.47
CA SER A 118 6.54 9.43 0.11
C SER A 118 7.42 10.19 1.08
N ASP A 119 7.91 9.48 2.09
CA ASP A 119 8.99 9.96 2.93
C ASP A 119 10.31 9.88 2.17
N GLY A 120 11.34 10.51 2.69
CA GLY A 120 12.67 10.37 2.13
C GLY A 120 13.23 8.97 2.36
N LEU A 121 14.31 8.66 1.63
CA LEU A 121 15.03 7.41 1.84
C LEU A 121 15.68 7.43 3.23
N ALA A 122 15.54 6.33 3.97
CA ALA A 122 16.05 6.21 5.32
C ALA A 122 16.95 4.97 5.46
N TRP A 123 17.75 4.97 6.52
CA TRP A 123 18.63 3.87 6.90
C TRP A 123 18.22 3.33 8.26
N ASP A 124 18.07 2.01 8.35
CA ASP A 124 17.77 1.34 9.61
C ASP A 124 19.07 0.78 10.22
N TRP A 125 19.50 1.38 11.35
CA TRP A 125 20.73 1.00 12.04
C TRP A 125 20.64 -0.34 12.77
N MET A 126 19.43 -0.67 13.25
CA MET A 126 19.21 -1.92 14.00
C MET A 126 19.21 -3.12 13.07
N LYS A 127 18.85 -2.88 11.84
CA LYS A 127 18.76 -3.89 10.80
C LYS A 127 19.30 -3.26 9.52
N PRO A 128 20.59 -3.50 9.18
CA PRO A 128 21.24 -2.76 8.09
C PRO A 128 20.49 -2.87 6.78
N CYS A 129 19.66 -1.89 6.47
CA CYS A 129 18.93 -1.81 5.21
C CYS A 129 18.53 -0.37 4.93
N TYR A 130 18.27 -0.08 3.68
CA TYR A 130 17.63 1.15 3.26
C TYR A 130 16.14 0.90 3.10
N TYR A 131 15.32 1.87 3.46
CA TYR A 131 13.87 1.74 3.28
C TYR A 131 13.25 3.08 2.91
N LYS A 132 12.09 3.00 2.27
CA LYS A 132 11.29 4.15 1.89
C LYS A 132 9.84 3.78 2.02
N ARG A 133 9.03 4.73 2.49
CA ARG A 133 7.62 4.52 2.71
C ARG A 133 6.79 5.37 1.75
N LEU A 134 5.88 4.74 1.03
CA LEU A 134 4.84 5.41 0.27
C LEU A 134 3.60 5.54 1.14
N SER A 135 2.86 6.64 0.94
CA SER A 135 1.56 6.84 1.58
C SER A 135 0.52 7.11 0.51
N TYR A 136 -0.41 6.17 0.36
CA TYR A 136 -1.56 6.32 -0.53
C TYR A 136 -2.73 6.86 0.27
N GLN A 137 -3.40 7.87 -0.27
CA GLN A 137 -4.66 8.35 0.27
C GLN A 137 -5.76 8.10 -0.75
N CYS A 138 -6.82 7.46 -0.29
CA CYS A 138 -7.96 7.11 -1.12
C CYS A 138 -9.23 7.68 -0.51
N ILE A 139 -10.20 8.01 -1.36
CA ILE A 139 -11.50 8.49 -0.93
C ILE A 139 -12.50 7.36 -1.10
N THR A 140 -13.20 7.04 -0.01
CA THR A 140 -14.29 6.06 -0.02
C THR A 140 -15.53 6.73 0.57
N LYS A 141 -16.69 6.17 0.28
CA LYS A 141 -17.92 6.64 0.92
C LYS A 141 -18.30 5.73 2.06
N THR A 142 -18.72 6.33 3.17
CA THR A 142 -19.24 5.59 4.32
C THR A 142 -20.57 4.96 3.97
N GLU A 143 -20.67 3.68 4.15
CA GLU A 143 -21.91 2.93 3.92
C GLU A 143 -22.88 3.00 5.09
#